data_2eef044ed58ba2a7c00dc45d778e12b5
#
_entry.id   2eef044ed58ba2a7c00dc45d778e12b5
#
_cell.length_a   1.000
_cell.length_b   1.000
_cell.length_c   1.000
_cell.angle_alpha   90.00
_cell.angle_beta   90.00
_cell.angle_gamma   90.00
#
_symmetry.space_group_name_H-M   'P 1'
#
loop_
_entity.id
_entity.type
_entity.pdbx_description
1 polymer ?
#
loop_
_entity_poly.entity_id
_entity_poly.type
_entity_poly.pdbx_seq_one_letter_code
_entity_poly.pdbx_strand_id
1 'polypeptide(L)'
;MSNIYKAFENKKAFIPFVTGGDPDLETTKNLLIAMEKAGADLIEIGIPFSDPIAEGPVIQEASQRALAAGCTTDKLFDMVKEARQRVKIPMVFMTYINPVYTYGKERFMKRCVECGIDGIIVPDLPYEEKEELSGVCESYGIDL
;
A
#
# COMPACT_ATOMS: atom_id res chain seq x y z
N MET A 1 -6.51 14.62 12.25
CA MET A 1 -6.95 13.24 12.53
C MET A 1 -6.86 12.51 11.19
N SER A 2 -6.10 11.43 11.15
CA SER A 2 -5.83 10.71 9.90
C SER A 2 -7.12 10.11 9.32
N ASN A 3 -7.15 9.91 7.99
CA ASN A 3 -8.28 9.24 7.33
C ASN A 3 -8.43 7.78 7.79
N ILE A 4 -7.32 7.13 8.17
CA ILE A 4 -7.30 5.75 8.66
C ILE A 4 -8.15 5.62 9.93
N TYR A 5 -8.07 6.60 10.85
CA TYR A 5 -8.86 6.57 12.08
C TYR A 5 -10.37 6.46 11.81
N LYS A 6 -10.86 7.09 10.75
CA LYS A 6 -12.29 7.05 10.37
C LYS A 6 -12.79 5.65 10.06
N ALA A 7 -11.91 4.77 9.55
CA ALA A 7 -12.28 3.39 9.26
C ALA A 7 -12.68 2.59 10.51
N PHE A 8 -12.20 2.99 11.69
CA PHE A 8 -12.44 2.31 12.97
C PHE A 8 -13.49 3.01 13.85
N GLU A 9 -14.04 4.13 13.41
CA GLU A 9 -14.93 4.95 14.22
C GLU A 9 -16.26 4.21 14.47
N ASN A 10 -16.51 3.87 15.74
CA ASN A 10 -17.74 3.20 16.24
C ASN A 10 -18.05 1.82 15.65
N LYS A 11 -17.09 1.14 15.02
CA LYS A 11 -17.30 -0.18 14.39
C LYS A 11 -16.00 -0.98 14.29
N LYS A 12 -16.14 -2.28 13.99
CA LYS A 12 -15.05 -3.11 13.52
C LYS A 12 -14.83 -2.82 12.02
N ALA A 13 -13.59 -2.52 11.63
CA ALA A 13 -13.25 -2.29 10.24
C ALA A 13 -13.08 -3.62 9.47
N PHE A 14 -13.59 -3.68 8.25
CA PHE A 14 -13.27 -4.71 7.28
C PHE A 14 -12.14 -4.23 6.37
N ILE A 15 -10.99 -4.90 6.44
CA ILE A 15 -9.75 -4.49 5.79
C ILE A 15 -9.26 -5.60 4.86
N PRO A 16 -9.60 -5.59 3.57
CA PRO A 16 -9.06 -6.53 2.60
C PRO A 16 -7.65 -6.15 2.16
N PHE A 17 -6.84 -7.19 1.86
CA PHE A 17 -5.51 -7.07 1.27
C PHE A 17 -5.52 -7.52 -0.18
N VAL A 18 -4.72 -6.86 -1.02
CA VAL A 18 -4.44 -7.28 -2.40
C VAL A 18 -2.98 -7.05 -2.76
N THR A 19 -2.35 -8.00 -3.44
CA THR A 19 -1.03 -7.78 -4.06
C THR A 19 -1.21 -6.90 -5.30
N GLY A 20 -0.58 -5.72 -5.28
CA GLY A 20 -0.67 -4.77 -6.38
C GLY A 20 -0.01 -5.32 -7.66
N GLY A 21 -0.74 -5.25 -8.77
CA GLY A 21 -0.27 -5.76 -10.06
C GLY A 21 -0.49 -7.26 -10.31
N ASP A 22 -1.15 -7.97 -9.40
CA ASP A 22 -1.50 -9.39 -9.58
C ASP A 22 -2.97 -9.54 -10.05
N PRO A 23 -3.27 -10.21 -11.16
CA PRO A 23 -2.35 -10.66 -12.21
C PRO A 23 -1.83 -9.51 -13.10
N ASP A 24 -2.45 -8.35 -13.03
CA ASP A 24 -2.08 -7.12 -13.72
C ASP A 24 -2.61 -5.86 -13.00
N LEU A 25 -2.14 -4.70 -13.40
CA LEU A 25 -2.50 -3.41 -12.78
C LEU A 25 -3.97 -3.02 -13.02
N GLU A 26 -4.53 -3.34 -14.18
CA GLU A 26 -5.93 -3.00 -14.49
C GLU A 26 -6.89 -3.83 -13.63
N THR A 27 -6.61 -5.11 -13.45
CA THR A 27 -7.36 -6.00 -12.56
C THR A 27 -7.26 -5.50 -11.11
N THR A 28 -6.07 -5.13 -10.65
CA THR A 28 -5.90 -4.55 -9.29
C THR A 28 -6.74 -3.29 -9.13
N LYS A 29 -6.69 -2.35 -10.07
CA LYS A 29 -7.51 -1.12 -10.03
C LYS A 29 -9.00 -1.43 -9.90
N ASN A 30 -9.50 -2.37 -10.69
CA ASN A 30 -10.91 -2.77 -10.64
C ASN A 30 -11.26 -3.44 -9.31
N LEU A 31 -10.34 -4.23 -8.72
CA LEU A 31 -10.51 -4.84 -7.40
C LEU A 31 -10.62 -3.79 -6.30
N LEU A 32 -9.78 -2.75 -6.28
CA LEU A 32 -9.86 -1.68 -5.29
C LEU A 32 -11.24 -1.02 -5.29
N ILE A 33 -11.78 -0.74 -6.49
CA ILE A 33 -13.12 -0.16 -6.65
C ILE A 33 -14.21 -1.14 -6.18
N ALA A 34 -14.06 -2.42 -6.49
CA ALA A 34 -15.03 -3.45 -6.09
C ALA A 34 -15.01 -3.69 -4.58
N MET A 35 -13.85 -3.67 -3.94
CA MET A 35 -13.70 -3.81 -2.50
C MET A 35 -14.43 -2.72 -1.73
N GLU A 36 -14.27 -1.44 -2.12
CA GLU A 36 -15.04 -0.36 -1.50
C GLU A 36 -16.54 -0.55 -1.67
N LYS A 37 -17.00 -0.89 -2.88
CA LYS A 37 -18.43 -1.16 -3.14
C LYS A 37 -18.96 -2.33 -2.33
N ALA A 38 -18.11 -3.31 -2.02
CA ALA A 38 -18.46 -4.46 -1.19
C ALA A 38 -18.46 -4.17 0.31
N GLY A 39 -18.10 -2.95 0.72
CA GLY A 39 -18.15 -2.52 2.11
C GLY A 39 -16.81 -2.59 2.85
N ALA A 40 -15.69 -2.58 2.15
CA ALA A 40 -14.39 -2.39 2.78
C ALA A 40 -14.31 -1.01 3.44
N ASP A 41 -13.66 -0.93 4.59
CA ASP A 41 -13.46 0.30 5.36
C ASP A 41 -12.08 0.91 5.16
N LEU A 42 -11.11 0.07 4.80
CA LEU A 42 -9.74 0.41 4.44
C LEU A 42 -9.23 -0.69 3.50
N ILE A 43 -8.32 -0.38 2.59
CA ILE A 43 -7.71 -1.38 1.71
C ILE A 43 -6.20 -1.37 1.91
N GLU A 44 -5.62 -2.56 2.08
CA GLU A 44 -4.17 -2.78 2.08
C GLU A 44 -3.71 -3.21 0.70
N ILE A 45 -2.72 -2.53 0.15
CA ILE A 45 -2.13 -2.81 -1.16
C ILE A 45 -0.68 -3.23 -0.96
N GLY A 46 -0.40 -4.50 -1.18
CA GLY A 46 0.97 -5.03 -1.13
C GLY A 46 1.80 -4.57 -2.33
N ILE A 47 2.96 -3.99 -2.08
CA ILE A 47 3.93 -3.68 -3.14
C ILE A 47 4.71 -4.96 -3.46
N PRO A 48 4.65 -5.49 -4.71
CA PRO A 48 5.37 -6.70 -5.07
C PRO A 48 6.87 -6.56 -4.83
N PHE A 49 7.47 -7.58 -4.21
CA PHE A 49 8.89 -7.61 -3.89
C PHE A 49 9.47 -8.99 -4.19
N SER A 50 10.69 -9.03 -4.76
CA SER A 50 11.34 -10.26 -5.19
C SER A 50 11.85 -11.12 -4.03
N ASP A 51 12.17 -10.48 -2.90
CA ASP A 51 12.87 -11.12 -1.77
C ASP A 51 12.11 -10.94 -0.44
N PRO A 52 10.82 -11.36 -0.36
CA PRO A 52 10.02 -11.21 0.84
C PRO A 52 10.52 -12.13 1.96
N ILE A 53 10.46 -11.66 3.22
CA ILE A 53 10.89 -12.41 4.39
C ILE A 53 9.75 -12.77 5.34
N ALA A 54 8.56 -12.19 5.16
CA ALA A 54 7.44 -12.33 6.09
C ALA A 54 6.15 -12.88 5.44
N GLU A 55 6.16 -13.24 4.14
CA GLU A 55 5.00 -13.80 3.48
C GLU A 55 5.07 -15.31 3.31
N GLY A 56 3.90 -15.94 3.30
CA GLY A 56 3.73 -17.32 2.89
C GLY A 56 3.72 -17.50 1.35
N PRO A 57 3.69 -18.75 0.87
CA PRO A 57 3.85 -19.07 -0.55
C PRO A 57 2.79 -18.39 -1.44
N VAL A 58 1.57 -18.24 -0.97
CA VAL A 58 0.47 -17.64 -1.75
C VAL A 58 0.78 -16.18 -2.13
N ILE A 59 1.23 -15.37 -1.17
CA ILE A 59 1.58 -13.96 -1.42
C ILE A 59 2.90 -13.85 -2.19
N GLN A 60 3.84 -14.76 -1.95
CA GLN A 60 5.08 -14.81 -2.75
C GLN A 60 4.78 -15.09 -4.23
N GLU A 61 3.91 -16.05 -4.53
CA GLU A 61 3.48 -16.36 -5.89
C GLU A 61 2.73 -15.18 -6.53
N ALA A 62 1.86 -14.49 -5.78
CA ALA A 62 1.17 -13.30 -6.25
C ALA A 62 2.17 -12.18 -6.62
N SER A 63 3.17 -11.94 -5.77
CA SER A 63 4.26 -10.99 -6.05
C SER A 63 5.04 -11.37 -7.31
N GLN A 64 5.38 -12.66 -7.47
CA GLN A 64 6.06 -13.15 -8.66
C GLN A 64 5.25 -12.92 -9.95
N ARG A 65 3.93 -13.20 -9.92
CA ARG A 65 3.05 -12.93 -11.08
C ARG A 65 3.00 -11.44 -11.41
N ALA A 66 2.86 -10.59 -10.39
CA ALA A 66 2.84 -9.14 -10.58
C ALA A 66 4.14 -8.62 -11.19
N LEU A 67 5.29 -9.06 -10.68
CA LEU A 67 6.61 -8.69 -11.22
C LEU A 67 6.81 -9.20 -12.65
N ALA A 68 6.42 -10.46 -12.93
CA ALA A 68 6.47 -11.03 -14.27
C ALA A 68 5.57 -10.29 -15.27
N ALA A 69 4.43 -9.76 -14.81
CA ALA A 69 3.55 -8.90 -15.61
C ALA A 69 4.11 -7.47 -15.82
N GLY A 70 5.31 -7.19 -15.29
CA GLY A 70 5.98 -5.90 -15.44
C GLY A 70 5.51 -4.80 -14.51
N CYS A 71 4.93 -5.17 -13.36
CA CYS A 71 4.63 -4.23 -12.29
C CYS A 71 5.92 -3.62 -11.73
N THR A 72 5.93 -2.30 -11.60
CA THR A 72 6.98 -1.54 -10.92
C THR A 72 6.34 -0.63 -9.89
N THR A 73 7.13 -0.15 -8.93
CA THR A 73 6.64 0.78 -7.92
C THR A 73 6.03 2.05 -8.55
N ASP A 74 6.66 2.61 -9.59
CA ASP A 74 6.12 3.78 -10.30
C ASP A 74 4.77 3.50 -10.95
N LYS A 75 4.64 2.37 -11.66
CA LYS A 75 3.37 1.97 -12.29
C LYS A 75 2.28 1.71 -11.26
N LEU A 76 2.65 1.16 -10.09
CA LEU A 76 1.71 0.94 -9.00
C LEU A 76 1.20 2.28 -8.43
N PHE A 77 2.09 3.25 -8.21
CA PHE A 77 1.69 4.60 -7.82
C PHE A 77 0.72 5.24 -8.82
N ASP A 78 1.03 5.12 -10.12
CA ASP A 78 0.18 5.69 -11.17
C ASP A 78 -1.22 5.03 -11.19
N MET A 79 -1.28 3.70 -11.07
CA MET A 79 -2.53 2.95 -10.98
C MET A 79 -3.35 3.35 -9.75
N VAL A 80 -2.71 3.48 -8.58
CA VAL A 80 -3.41 3.92 -7.35
C VAL A 80 -3.94 5.33 -7.50
N LYS A 81 -3.19 6.24 -8.12
CA LYS A 81 -3.64 7.61 -8.42
C LYS A 81 -4.91 7.61 -9.28
N GLU A 82 -4.99 6.74 -10.29
CA GLU A 82 -6.21 6.57 -11.09
C GLU A 82 -7.36 5.98 -10.27
N ALA A 83 -7.11 4.92 -9.49
CA ALA A 83 -8.11 4.29 -8.64
C ALA A 83 -8.68 5.27 -7.61
N ARG A 84 -7.83 6.16 -7.05
CA ARG A 84 -8.21 7.16 -6.04
C ARG A 84 -9.31 8.12 -6.50
N GLN A 85 -9.46 8.32 -7.80
CA GLN A 85 -10.56 9.14 -8.33
C GLN A 85 -11.93 8.55 -7.98
N ARG A 86 -12.00 7.22 -7.83
CA ARG A 86 -13.24 6.46 -7.58
C ARG A 86 -13.31 5.85 -6.18
N VAL A 87 -12.19 5.52 -5.56
CA VAL A 87 -12.09 4.95 -4.21
C VAL A 87 -11.93 6.10 -3.21
N LYS A 88 -12.79 6.17 -2.18
CA LYS A 88 -12.81 7.24 -1.18
C LYS A 88 -12.36 6.80 0.20
N ILE A 89 -12.45 5.50 0.50
CA ILE A 89 -11.98 4.94 1.75
C ILE A 89 -10.44 5.03 1.86
N PRO A 90 -9.87 4.96 3.07
CA PRO A 90 -8.41 4.93 3.23
C PRO A 90 -7.75 3.77 2.48
N MET A 91 -6.59 4.05 1.91
CA MET A 91 -5.72 3.04 1.30
C MET A 91 -4.34 3.13 1.90
N VAL A 92 -3.74 1.99 2.24
CA VAL A 92 -2.38 1.90 2.77
C VAL A 92 -1.54 0.97 1.91
N PHE A 93 -0.25 1.29 1.78
CA PHE A 93 0.70 0.34 1.21
C PHE A 93 1.26 -0.58 2.30
N MET A 94 1.40 -1.86 1.97
CA MET A 94 2.23 -2.80 2.70
C MET A 94 3.49 -3.05 1.87
N THR A 95 4.66 -2.76 2.43
CA THR A 95 5.94 -2.87 1.75
C THR A 95 7.06 -3.21 2.72
N TYR A 96 8.13 -3.81 2.22
CA TYR A 96 9.37 -3.95 2.98
C TYR A 96 10.15 -2.64 3.01
N ILE A 97 11.08 -2.52 3.97
CA ILE A 97 11.90 -1.32 4.12
C ILE A 97 12.82 -1.10 2.92
N ASN A 98 13.37 -2.19 2.36
CA ASN A 98 14.33 -2.11 1.25
C ASN A 98 13.78 -1.43 -0.01
N PRO A 99 12.57 -1.75 -0.52
CA PRO A 99 11.93 -0.99 -1.59
C PRO A 99 11.82 0.51 -1.31
N VAL A 100 11.48 0.90 -0.07
CA VAL A 100 11.39 2.32 0.33
C VAL A 100 12.76 3.00 0.27
N TYR A 101 13.80 2.35 0.79
CA TYR A 101 15.18 2.87 0.72
C TYR A 101 15.70 2.99 -0.71
N THR A 102 15.50 1.94 -1.52
CA THR A 102 15.95 1.92 -2.91
C THR A 102 15.26 3.01 -3.74
N TYR A 103 13.97 3.25 -3.49
CA TYR A 103 13.22 4.31 -4.14
C TYR A 103 13.62 5.72 -3.66
N GLY A 104 14.12 5.81 -2.43
CA GLY A 104 14.40 7.03 -1.68
C GLY A 104 13.22 7.44 -0.80
N LYS A 105 13.41 7.48 0.52
CA LYS A 105 12.36 7.70 1.53
C LYS A 105 11.46 8.89 1.20
N GLU A 106 12.06 10.05 0.96
CA GLU A 106 11.33 11.28 0.67
C GLU A 106 10.55 11.21 -0.65
N ARG A 107 11.18 10.66 -1.69
CA ARG A 107 10.53 10.47 -2.99
C ARG A 107 9.35 9.51 -2.88
N PHE A 108 9.50 8.43 -2.11
CA PHE A 108 8.44 7.46 -1.87
C PHE A 108 7.24 8.11 -1.17
N MET A 109 7.47 8.84 -0.07
CA MET A 109 6.38 9.51 0.66
C MET A 109 5.70 10.59 -0.17
N LYS A 110 6.47 11.36 -0.94
CA LYS A 110 5.90 12.32 -1.90
C LYS A 110 4.95 11.64 -2.88
N ARG A 111 5.36 10.50 -3.44
CA ARG A 111 4.51 9.72 -4.35
C ARG A 111 3.27 9.16 -3.65
N CYS A 112 3.38 8.72 -2.39
CA CYS A 112 2.23 8.31 -1.59
C CYS A 112 1.19 9.44 -1.50
N VAL A 113 1.62 10.65 -1.16
CA VAL A 113 0.74 11.82 -1.12
C VAL A 113 0.11 12.10 -2.49
N GLU A 114 0.91 12.11 -3.56
CA GLU A 114 0.43 12.41 -4.92
C GLU A 114 -0.60 11.40 -5.45
N CYS A 115 -0.51 10.14 -5.03
CA CYS A 115 -1.49 9.12 -5.41
C CYS A 115 -2.63 8.93 -4.40
N GLY A 116 -2.56 9.60 -3.23
CA GLY A 116 -3.60 9.57 -2.21
C GLY A 116 -3.57 8.35 -1.31
N ILE A 117 -2.39 7.80 -1.05
CA ILE A 117 -2.16 6.79 -0.01
C ILE A 117 -2.16 7.49 1.35
N ASP A 118 -2.84 6.90 2.33
CA ASP A 118 -3.03 7.47 3.65
C ASP A 118 -1.99 6.98 4.68
N GLY A 119 -1.39 5.80 4.45
CA GLY A 119 -0.38 5.24 5.36
C GLY A 119 0.44 4.13 4.73
N ILE A 120 1.45 3.67 5.47
CA ILE A 120 2.29 2.52 5.09
C ILE A 120 2.44 1.54 6.25
N ILE A 121 2.52 0.25 5.93
CA ILE A 121 2.85 -0.84 6.85
C ILE A 121 4.18 -1.43 6.41
N VAL A 122 5.16 -1.48 7.31
CA VAL A 122 6.51 -1.97 7.02
C VAL A 122 6.85 -3.08 8.02
N PRO A 123 6.48 -4.34 7.72
CA PRO A 123 6.54 -5.44 8.69
C PRO A 123 7.95 -5.85 9.12
N ASP A 124 8.97 -5.51 8.35
CA ASP A 124 10.39 -5.78 8.64
C ASP A 124 11.10 -4.58 9.32
N LEU A 125 10.37 -3.52 9.68
CA LEU A 125 10.88 -2.42 10.48
C LEU A 125 10.46 -2.62 11.95
N PRO A 126 11.39 -2.99 12.86
CA PRO A 126 11.05 -3.13 14.27
C PRO A 126 10.59 -1.80 14.89
N TYR A 127 9.72 -1.88 15.89
CA TYR A 127 9.22 -0.70 16.58
C TYR A 127 10.35 0.18 17.15
N GLU A 128 11.42 -0.44 17.63
CA GLU A 128 12.60 0.23 18.17
C GLU A 128 13.35 1.06 17.12
N GLU A 129 13.19 0.71 15.84
CA GLU A 129 13.83 1.38 14.70
C GLU A 129 12.86 2.28 13.91
N LYS A 130 11.67 2.50 14.42
CA LYS A 130 10.62 3.28 13.72
C LYS A 130 11.09 4.68 13.28
N GLU A 131 12.03 5.27 14.00
CA GLU A 131 12.60 6.60 13.70
C GLU A 131 13.23 6.66 12.30
N GLU A 132 13.59 5.51 11.71
CA GLU A 132 14.08 5.43 10.34
C GLU A 132 13.07 5.93 9.30
N LEU A 133 11.77 5.81 9.59
CA LEU A 133 10.71 6.26 8.69
C LEU A 133 9.75 7.26 9.33
N SER A 134 9.52 7.22 10.65
CA SER A 134 8.46 8.00 11.29
C SER A 134 8.57 9.49 11.01
N GLY A 135 9.77 10.07 11.08
CA GLY A 135 9.97 11.49 10.84
C GLY A 135 9.63 11.91 9.42
N VAL A 136 9.99 11.11 8.40
CA VAL A 136 9.64 11.42 7.02
C VAL A 136 8.16 11.17 6.76
N CYS A 137 7.57 10.09 7.29
CA CYS A 137 6.13 9.83 7.19
C CYS A 137 5.32 11.00 7.76
N GLU A 138 5.67 11.45 8.97
CA GLU A 138 5.00 12.56 9.64
C GLU A 138 5.10 13.86 8.84
N SER A 139 6.28 14.16 8.25
CA SER A 139 6.49 15.38 7.46
C SER A 139 5.62 15.42 6.19
N TYR A 140 5.19 14.27 5.68
CA TYR A 140 4.30 14.13 4.53
C TYR A 140 2.85 13.82 4.91
N GLY A 141 2.54 13.69 6.22
CA GLY A 141 1.19 13.34 6.69
C GLY A 141 0.75 11.92 6.33
N ILE A 142 1.70 11.00 6.21
CA ILE A 142 1.48 9.56 5.98
C ILE A 142 1.57 8.84 7.33
N ASP A 143 0.59 8.03 7.65
CA ASP A 143 0.62 7.22 8.88
C ASP A 143 1.59 6.02 8.71
N LEU A 144 2.39 5.73 9.75
CA LEU A 144 3.30 4.58 9.82
C LEU A 144 2.78 3.58 10.86
#